data_63b4a1e08f8254029ceb7c40adb15c0b
#
_entry.id   63b4a1e08f8254029ceb7c40adb15c0b
#
_cell.length_a   1.000
_cell.length_b   1.000
_cell.length_c   1.000
_cell.angle_alpha   90.00
_cell.angle_beta   90.00
_cell.angle_gamma   90.00
#
_symmetry.space_group_name_H-M   'P 1'
#
loop_
_entity.id
_entity.type
_entity.pdbx_description
1 polymer ?
#
loop_
_entity_poly.entity_id
_entity_poly.type
_entity_poly.pdbx_seq_one_letter_code
_entity_poly.pdbx_strand_id
1 'polypeptide(L)'
;MPISPLGFINLMHHADSKVNPRKAKINPIVKAIEETLQFSPELYFFSSKGILLSSIYVDLLDRNRVRLSFSEEEMEGIMDGGHNAFALCRFIANVINDDNLKTWDDCIRYYRNEDTFASLKVGYESHIGQLKFSIPIEVIAPVDKDEASIEYFSNHILEICSARNANVSLNEATKSNKEGLYEDLKRCLKGSYRENIAWRSGEPGTIKCDDIVALACLPLIKLHECGYFDGNPNIGVLNRIAIYSQKSLCVKYYRNLMKDKSVSEQQLGKYDLTDNAIRSGFELVDDIVRFFDKIYYHFPMVYNRNSGSFGRITGVVQKENETGGYISKFIGPFNTYPKRSIYNYAYGFFYPIICALTSLMGFENGKLKWKINPLTINFEDEKVINNFAFYIDMVKQVQYDPQKVGKSSLSYKVADIVLQNIMNEMLA
;
A
#
# COMPACT_ATOMS: atom_id res chain seq x y z
N MET A 1 5.35 1.04 -33.18
CA MET A 1 5.05 2.08 -34.19
C MET A 1 5.56 3.43 -33.70
N PRO A 2 6.09 4.32 -34.59
CA PRO A 2 6.41 5.71 -34.19
C PRO A 2 5.14 6.58 -34.21
N ILE A 3 5.01 7.49 -33.25
CA ILE A 3 4.01 8.56 -33.26
C ILE A 3 4.70 9.92 -33.14
N SER A 4 4.03 10.98 -33.60
CA SER A 4 4.49 12.36 -33.45
C SER A 4 4.12 12.89 -32.05
N PRO A 5 4.72 14.00 -31.59
CA PRO A 5 4.26 14.68 -30.35
C PRO A 5 2.78 15.06 -30.38
N LEU A 6 2.22 15.42 -31.55
CA LEU A 6 0.78 15.62 -31.68
C LEU A 6 -0.02 14.32 -31.44
N GLY A 7 0.48 13.20 -31.95
CA GLY A 7 -0.08 11.89 -31.67
C GLY A 7 -0.02 11.55 -30.17
N PHE A 8 1.07 11.95 -29.50
CA PHE A 8 1.21 11.78 -28.06
C PHE A 8 0.27 12.69 -27.25
N ILE A 9 0.07 13.94 -27.65
CA ILE A 9 -0.91 14.84 -27.05
C ILE A 9 -2.31 14.21 -27.11
N ASN A 10 -2.70 13.68 -28.29
CA ASN A 10 -3.98 12.97 -28.43
C ASN A 10 -4.05 11.71 -27.56
N LEU A 11 -2.96 10.95 -27.45
CA LEU A 11 -2.90 9.78 -26.58
C LEU A 11 -3.13 10.14 -25.12
N MET A 12 -2.45 11.16 -24.60
CA MET A 12 -2.52 11.57 -23.20
C MET A 12 -3.85 12.20 -22.79
N HIS A 13 -4.63 12.69 -23.75
CA HIS A 13 -5.99 13.15 -23.51
C HIS A 13 -6.91 12.00 -23.09
N HIS A 14 -6.66 10.77 -23.56
CA HIS A 14 -7.50 9.59 -23.34
C HIS A 14 -6.86 8.52 -22.46
N ALA A 15 -5.55 8.33 -22.52
CA ALA A 15 -4.84 7.29 -21.81
C ALA A 15 -4.47 7.71 -20.38
N ASP A 16 -4.42 6.73 -19.46
CA ASP A 16 -3.89 6.89 -18.10
C ASP A 16 -2.85 5.79 -17.84
N SER A 17 -2.25 5.81 -16.67
CA SER A 17 -1.31 4.79 -16.20
C SER A 17 -1.89 3.95 -15.06
N LYS A 18 -3.21 3.85 -14.93
CA LYS A 18 -3.84 3.05 -13.87
C LYS A 18 -3.50 1.56 -13.99
N VAL A 19 -3.34 1.06 -15.21
CA VAL A 19 -2.87 -0.30 -15.47
C VAL A 19 -1.41 -0.49 -15.03
N ASN A 20 -0.60 0.58 -15.04
CA ASN A 20 0.77 0.53 -14.53
C ASN A 20 0.76 0.57 -13.00
N PRO A 21 1.41 -0.41 -12.33
CA PRO A 21 1.47 -0.46 -10.87
C PRO A 21 2.33 0.65 -10.25
N ARG A 22 3.03 1.46 -11.05
CA ARG A 22 3.93 2.52 -10.58
C ARG A 22 3.55 3.86 -11.17
N LYS A 23 3.50 4.90 -10.31
CA LYS A 23 3.43 6.29 -10.78
C LYS A 23 4.83 6.82 -11.07
N ALA A 24 4.99 7.48 -12.21
CA ALA A 24 6.23 8.15 -12.56
C ALA A 24 6.48 9.34 -11.62
N LYS A 25 7.75 9.57 -11.29
CA LYS A 25 8.22 10.69 -10.46
C LYS A 25 9.43 11.34 -11.11
N ILE A 26 9.66 12.62 -10.81
CA ILE A 26 10.89 13.29 -11.22
C ILE A 26 12.08 12.58 -10.57
N ASN A 27 12.98 12.08 -11.42
CA ASN A 27 14.19 11.37 -11.02
C ASN A 27 15.29 11.62 -12.08
N PRO A 28 16.51 11.13 -11.90
CA PRO A 28 17.58 11.28 -12.89
C PRO A 28 17.22 10.76 -14.31
N ILE A 29 16.38 9.70 -14.39
CA ILE A 29 15.95 9.14 -15.68
C ILE A 29 15.06 10.14 -16.43
N VAL A 30 14.05 10.71 -15.74
CA VAL A 30 13.16 11.72 -16.32
C VAL A 30 13.95 12.93 -16.82
N LYS A 31 14.92 13.41 -16.01
CA LYS A 31 15.77 14.54 -16.38
C LYS A 31 16.64 14.22 -17.60
N ALA A 32 17.25 13.04 -17.67
CA ALA A 32 18.06 12.63 -18.82
C ALA A 32 17.22 12.52 -20.10
N ILE A 33 15.96 12.09 -20.02
CA ILE A 33 15.03 12.08 -21.14
C ILE A 33 14.71 13.51 -21.58
N GLU A 34 14.40 14.42 -20.66
CA GLU A 34 14.14 15.85 -20.93
C GLU A 34 15.36 16.51 -21.59
N GLU A 35 16.58 16.24 -21.11
CA GLU A 35 17.83 16.71 -21.71
C GLU A 35 18.00 16.18 -23.14
N THR A 36 17.71 14.90 -23.40
CA THR A 36 17.76 14.32 -24.73
C THR A 36 16.77 15.01 -25.67
N LEU A 37 15.53 15.23 -25.22
CA LEU A 37 14.50 15.92 -26.00
C LEU A 37 14.87 17.38 -26.31
N GLN A 38 15.59 18.04 -25.39
CA GLN A 38 16.01 19.43 -25.54
C GLN A 38 17.22 19.61 -26.46
N PHE A 39 18.23 18.73 -26.34
CA PHE A 39 19.53 18.94 -27.01
C PHE A 39 19.79 18.02 -28.19
N SER A 40 19.10 16.88 -28.28
CA SER A 40 19.29 15.86 -29.33
C SER A 40 18.00 15.10 -29.61
N PRO A 41 16.90 15.80 -29.98
CA PRO A 41 15.55 15.20 -30.11
C PRO A 41 15.50 14.07 -31.14
N GLU A 42 16.36 14.11 -32.18
CA GLU A 42 16.48 13.07 -33.19
C GLU A 42 16.99 11.73 -32.66
N LEU A 43 17.72 11.73 -31.52
CA LEU A 43 18.22 10.53 -30.85
C LEU A 43 17.19 9.88 -29.97
N TYR A 44 16.14 10.60 -29.59
CA TYR A 44 15.14 10.10 -28.62
C TYR A 44 14.52 8.77 -29.06
N PHE A 45 14.16 8.65 -30.33
CA PHE A 45 13.56 7.43 -30.87
C PHE A 45 14.45 6.19 -30.72
N PHE A 46 15.76 6.35 -30.84
CA PHE A 46 16.73 5.24 -30.74
C PHE A 46 17.17 4.96 -29.31
N SER A 47 17.21 5.96 -28.45
CA SER A 47 17.67 5.86 -27.07
C SER A 47 16.55 5.49 -26.08
N SER A 48 15.29 5.73 -26.46
CA SER A 48 14.13 5.46 -25.62
C SER A 48 13.61 4.03 -25.81
N LYS A 49 13.23 3.38 -24.70
CA LYS A 49 12.44 2.13 -24.74
C LYS A 49 11.00 2.35 -25.22
N GLY A 50 10.57 3.60 -25.33
CA GLY A 50 9.23 3.96 -25.74
C GLY A 50 8.17 3.81 -24.65
N ILE A 51 6.93 3.69 -25.08
CA ILE A 51 5.76 3.54 -24.24
C ILE A 51 5.02 2.30 -24.67
N LEU A 52 4.70 1.42 -23.72
CA LEU A 52 3.89 0.24 -23.91
C LEU A 52 2.47 0.53 -23.47
N LEU A 53 1.51 0.32 -24.37
CA LEU A 53 0.08 0.51 -24.12
C LEU A 53 -0.64 -0.83 -24.07
N SER A 54 -1.68 -0.87 -23.27
CA SER A 54 -2.73 -1.89 -23.31
C SER A 54 -4.01 -1.27 -23.85
N SER A 55 -4.64 -1.91 -24.81
CA SER A 55 -5.96 -1.52 -25.31
C SER A 55 -6.73 -2.75 -25.75
N ILE A 56 -7.99 -2.86 -25.31
CA ILE A 56 -8.89 -3.99 -25.66
C ILE A 56 -9.33 -3.86 -27.12
N TYR A 57 -9.60 -2.65 -27.57
CA TYR A 57 -10.09 -2.41 -28.91
C TYR A 57 -9.05 -1.62 -29.73
N VAL A 58 -8.44 -2.33 -30.69
CA VAL A 58 -7.45 -1.80 -31.63
C VAL A 58 -7.96 -2.02 -33.04
N ASP A 59 -8.10 -0.92 -33.80
CA ASP A 59 -8.46 -0.97 -35.22
C ASP A 59 -7.29 -0.49 -36.07
N LEU A 60 -6.86 -1.32 -37.02
CA LEU A 60 -5.93 -0.93 -38.06
C LEU A 60 -6.71 -0.21 -39.16
N LEU A 61 -6.33 1.03 -39.44
CA LEU A 61 -6.97 1.87 -40.45
C LEU A 61 -6.04 2.06 -41.63
N ASP A 62 -6.60 2.52 -42.76
CA ASP A 62 -5.81 2.87 -43.96
C ASP A 62 -4.67 3.85 -43.65
N ARG A 63 -3.63 3.80 -44.44
CA ARG A 63 -2.44 4.68 -44.36
C ARG A 63 -1.67 4.54 -43.05
N ASN A 64 -1.55 3.30 -42.53
CA ASN A 64 -0.81 2.97 -41.30
C ASN A 64 -1.31 3.73 -40.06
N ARG A 65 -2.57 4.11 -40.03
CA ARG A 65 -3.20 4.68 -38.84
C ARG A 65 -3.74 3.58 -37.96
N VAL A 66 -3.74 3.82 -36.64
CA VAL A 66 -4.31 2.92 -35.64
C VAL A 66 -5.29 3.71 -34.79
N ARG A 67 -6.47 3.15 -34.58
CA ARG A 67 -7.44 3.68 -33.61
C ARG A 67 -7.33 2.83 -32.35
N LEU A 68 -7.12 3.48 -31.23
CA LEU A 68 -7.15 2.91 -29.88
C LEU A 68 -8.36 3.44 -29.15
N SER A 69 -9.08 2.58 -28.44
CA SER A 69 -10.16 2.97 -27.55
C SER A 69 -9.78 2.54 -26.13
N PHE A 70 -9.98 3.43 -25.16
CA PHE A 70 -9.73 3.20 -23.74
C PHE A 70 -11.04 3.33 -22.99
N SER A 71 -11.67 2.20 -22.64
CA SER A 71 -12.94 2.13 -21.91
C SER A 71 -12.77 1.65 -20.48
N GLU A 72 -11.74 0.82 -20.24
CA GLU A 72 -11.49 0.15 -18.96
C GLU A 72 -10.16 0.64 -18.35
N GLU A 73 -10.18 1.76 -17.65
CA GLU A 73 -8.96 2.44 -17.11
C GLU A 73 -8.06 1.53 -16.25
N GLU A 74 -8.62 0.49 -15.61
CA GLU A 74 -7.85 -0.46 -14.79
C GLU A 74 -7.05 -1.48 -15.64
N MET A 75 -7.44 -1.68 -16.90
CA MET A 75 -6.84 -2.64 -17.82
C MET A 75 -6.21 -2.00 -19.04
N GLU A 76 -6.57 -0.77 -19.37
CA GLU A 76 -6.17 -0.06 -20.57
C GLU A 76 -5.37 1.20 -20.26
N GLY A 77 -4.47 1.60 -21.17
CA GLY A 77 -3.63 2.77 -21.02
C GLY A 77 -2.14 2.43 -20.99
N ILE A 78 -1.35 3.25 -20.30
CA ILE A 78 0.11 3.11 -20.24
C ILE A 78 0.50 2.00 -19.26
N MET A 79 0.95 0.88 -19.82
CA MET A 79 1.39 -0.30 -19.06
C MET A 79 2.85 -0.21 -18.62
N ASP A 80 3.74 0.26 -19.50
CA ASP A 80 5.17 0.51 -19.24
C ASP A 80 5.64 1.78 -19.95
N GLY A 81 6.83 2.26 -19.59
CA GLY A 81 7.36 3.53 -20.13
C GLY A 81 6.80 4.78 -19.42
N GLY A 82 6.28 4.65 -18.22
CA GLY A 82 5.72 5.77 -17.45
C GLY A 82 6.69 6.95 -17.25
N HIS A 83 7.99 6.70 -17.09
CA HIS A 83 9.00 7.77 -17.02
C HIS A 83 9.18 8.48 -18.37
N ASN A 84 9.10 7.75 -19.51
CA ASN A 84 9.12 8.34 -20.84
C ASN A 84 7.88 9.21 -21.04
N ALA A 85 6.68 8.69 -20.74
CA ALA A 85 5.44 9.45 -20.87
C ALA A 85 5.45 10.69 -20.00
N PHE A 86 5.94 10.61 -18.76
CA PHE A 86 6.02 11.73 -17.83
C PHE A 86 6.99 12.82 -18.31
N ALA A 87 8.18 12.43 -18.76
CA ALA A 87 9.14 13.37 -19.33
C ALA A 87 8.60 14.06 -20.60
N LEU A 88 7.94 13.32 -21.49
CA LEU A 88 7.28 13.86 -22.68
C LEU A 88 6.17 14.85 -22.31
N CYS A 89 5.30 14.52 -21.36
CA CYS A 89 4.24 15.42 -20.89
C CYS A 89 4.84 16.75 -20.42
N ARG A 90 5.85 16.69 -19.57
CA ARG A 90 6.50 17.86 -19.01
C ARG A 90 7.20 18.70 -20.10
N PHE A 91 7.97 18.03 -20.97
CA PHE A 91 8.69 18.71 -22.03
C PHE A 91 7.75 19.42 -23.01
N ILE A 92 6.71 18.74 -23.50
CA ILE A 92 5.75 19.31 -24.45
C ILE A 92 4.96 20.47 -23.81
N ALA A 93 4.49 20.32 -22.56
CA ALA A 93 3.79 21.39 -21.86
C ALA A 93 4.65 22.63 -21.66
N ASN A 94 5.93 22.43 -21.31
CA ASN A 94 6.88 23.52 -21.14
C ASN A 94 7.19 24.24 -22.48
N VAL A 95 7.42 23.47 -23.56
CA VAL A 95 7.72 24.05 -24.89
C VAL A 95 6.55 24.86 -25.45
N ILE A 96 5.30 24.38 -25.26
CA ILE A 96 4.11 25.03 -25.86
C ILE A 96 3.57 26.17 -25.01
N ASN A 97 3.43 25.97 -23.69
CA ASN A 97 2.72 26.88 -22.80
C ASN A 97 3.59 27.40 -21.64
N ASP A 98 4.89 27.08 -21.59
CA ASP A 98 5.80 27.39 -20.47
C ASP A 98 5.32 26.82 -19.12
N ASP A 99 4.56 25.71 -19.15
CA ASP A 99 4.01 25.06 -17.98
C ASP A 99 4.96 24.02 -17.38
N ASN A 100 5.17 24.08 -16.06
CA ASN A 100 6.06 23.18 -15.33
C ASN A 100 5.26 22.20 -14.47
N LEU A 101 4.89 21.06 -15.05
CA LEU A 101 4.16 19.98 -14.37
C LEU A 101 5.07 19.23 -13.39
N LYS A 102 4.64 19.02 -12.15
CA LYS A 102 5.47 18.46 -11.07
C LYS A 102 5.19 17.00 -10.77
N THR A 103 3.96 16.56 -10.99
CA THR A 103 3.52 15.19 -10.67
C THR A 103 2.85 14.54 -11.87
N TRP A 104 2.74 13.21 -11.85
CA TRP A 104 1.97 12.48 -12.84
C TRP A 104 0.50 12.90 -12.87
N ASP A 105 -0.09 13.12 -11.70
CA ASP A 105 -1.48 13.54 -11.58
C ASP A 105 -1.71 14.96 -12.16
N ASP A 106 -0.71 15.85 -12.09
CA ASP A 106 -0.74 17.14 -12.78
C ASP A 106 -0.77 16.94 -14.31
N CYS A 107 0.05 16.03 -14.83
CA CYS A 107 0.04 15.71 -16.26
C CYS A 107 -1.32 15.18 -16.72
N ILE A 108 -1.91 14.23 -16.00
CA ILE A 108 -3.22 13.68 -16.36
C ILE A 108 -4.29 14.79 -16.37
N ARG A 109 -4.36 15.59 -15.31
CA ARG A 109 -5.34 16.71 -15.25
C ARG A 109 -5.11 17.73 -16.37
N TYR A 110 -3.86 18.04 -16.67
CA TYR A 110 -3.49 19.01 -17.67
C TYR A 110 -3.88 18.58 -19.09
N TYR A 111 -3.54 17.34 -19.46
CA TYR A 111 -3.82 16.81 -20.81
C TYR A 111 -5.29 16.42 -21.03
N ARG A 112 -6.04 16.14 -19.96
CA ARG A 112 -7.48 15.83 -20.02
C ARG A 112 -8.38 17.06 -19.98
N ASN A 113 -7.85 18.21 -19.63
CA ASN A 113 -8.61 19.45 -19.65
C ASN A 113 -8.81 19.91 -21.12
N GLU A 114 -10.06 20.13 -21.52
CA GLU A 114 -10.43 20.45 -22.92
C GLU A 114 -9.76 21.73 -23.44
N ASP A 115 -9.72 22.78 -22.61
CA ASP A 115 -9.11 24.07 -23.02
C ASP A 115 -7.60 23.93 -23.19
N THR A 116 -6.95 23.20 -22.29
CA THR A 116 -5.52 22.91 -22.38
C THR A 116 -5.20 22.02 -23.56
N PHE A 117 -6.02 20.99 -23.81
CA PHE A 117 -5.86 20.12 -24.98
C PHE A 117 -5.99 20.89 -26.28
N ALA A 118 -6.97 21.76 -26.40
CA ALA A 118 -7.13 22.64 -27.57
C ALA A 118 -5.91 23.55 -27.74
N SER A 119 -5.42 24.19 -26.67
CA SER A 119 -4.22 25.02 -26.66
C SER A 119 -2.98 24.25 -27.12
N LEU A 120 -2.77 23.02 -26.60
CA LEU A 120 -1.64 22.17 -26.99
C LEU A 120 -1.66 21.82 -28.48
N LYS A 121 -2.83 21.57 -29.07
CA LYS A 121 -2.96 21.26 -30.51
C LYS A 121 -2.64 22.45 -31.38
N VAL A 122 -3.11 23.64 -31.01
CA VAL A 122 -2.80 24.88 -31.73
C VAL A 122 -1.33 25.24 -31.56
N GLY A 123 -0.82 25.16 -30.33
CA GLY A 123 0.57 25.50 -30.00
C GLY A 123 1.57 24.55 -30.64
N TYR A 124 1.22 23.27 -30.86
CA TYR A 124 2.09 22.31 -31.57
C TYR A 124 2.49 22.81 -32.96
N GLU A 125 1.56 23.36 -33.74
CA GLU A 125 1.84 23.86 -35.09
C GLU A 125 2.85 25.01 -35.07
N SER A 126 2.79 25.86 -34.05
CA SER A 126 3.71 26.99 -33.88
C SER A 126 5.11 26.57 -33.40
N HIS A 127 5.22 25.40 -32.72
CA HIS A 127 6.45 24.89 -32.13
C HIS A 127 7.00 23.64 -32.82
N ILE A 128 6.56 23.35 -34.04
CA ILE A 128 6.89 22.13 -34.79
C ILE A 128 8.42 21.94 -34.96
N GLY A 129 9.19 23.03 -35.02
CA GLY A 129 10.65 22.98 -35.11
C GLY A 129 11.33 22.39 -33.87
N GLN A 130 10.78 22.67 -32.66
CA GLN A 130 11.27 22.14 -31.38
C GLN A 130 10.69 20.76 -31.05
N LEU A 131 9.53 20.43 -31.63
CA LEU A 131 8.80 19.19 -31.40
C LEU A 131 8.98 18.21 -32.59
N LYS A 132 10.12 18.25 -33.29
CA LYS A 132 10.42 17.40 -34.43
C LYS A 132 11.15 16.11 -33.98
N PHE A 133 10.43 15.21 -33.32
CA PHE A 133 10.93 13.89 -32.94
C PHE A 133 9.83 12.83 -33.05
N SER A 134 10.22 11.57 -32.97
CA SER A 134 9.30 10.44 -33.02
C SER A 134 9.32 9.70 -31.66
N ILE A 135 8.16 9.23 -31.22
CA ILE A 135 7.98 8.52 -29.96
C ILE A 135 7.67 7.06 -30.27
N PRO A 136 8.51 6.09 -29.85
CA PRO A 136 8.23 4.69 -30.06
C PRO A 136 7.07 4.22 -29.17
N ILE A 137 6.04 3.62 -29.78
CA ILE A 137 4.88 3.06 -29.10
C ILE A 137 4.76 1.58 -29.48
N GLU A 138 4.52 0.74 -28.47
CA GLU A 138 4.09 -0.64 -28.61
C GLU A 138 2.67 -0.77 -28.03
N VAL A 139 1.80 -1.55 -28.67
CA VAL A 139 0.43 -1.79 -28.21
C VAL A 139 0.24 -3.29 -28.03
N ILE A 140 -0.27 -3.69 -26.88
CA ILE A 140 -0.71 -5.06 -26.59
C ILE A 140 -2.24 -5.05 -26.55
N ALA A 141 -2.85 -6.01 -27.26
CA ALA A 141 -4.29 -6.16 -27.35
C ALA A 141 -4.67 -7.65 -27.29
N PRO A 142 -5.94 -8.01 -27.03
CA PRO A 142 -6.45 -9.36 -27.23
C PRO A 142 -6.20 -9.85 -28.67
N VAL A 143 -6.08 -11.15 -28.85
CA VAL A 143 -5.87 -11.76 -30.18
C VAL A 143 -7.08 -11.53 -31.09
N ASP A 144 -8.28 -11.63 -30.51
CA ASP A 144 -9.56 -11.37 -31.16
C ASP A 144 -10.46 -10.48 -30.30
N LYS A 145 -11.54 -9.97 -30.90
CA LYS A 145 -12.51 -9.09 -30.21
C LYS A 145 -13.70 -9.85 -29.62
N ASP A 146 -13.63 -11.19 -29.59
CA ASP A 146 -14.64 -12.01 -28.92
C ASP A 146 -14.48 -11.98 -27.38
N GLU A 147 -15.56 -12.29 -26.71
CA GLU A 147 -15.63 -12.22 -25.23
C GLU A 147 -14.58 -13.11 -24.56
N ALA A 148 -14.31 -14.31 -25.09
CA ALA A 148 -13.34 -15.24 -24.51
C ALA A 148 -11.90 -14.71 -24.62
N SER A 149 -11.52 -14.09 -25.76
CA SER A 149 -10.22 -13.48 -25.99
C SER A 149 -10.03 -12.26 -25.09
N ILE A 150 -11.07 -11.45 -24.91
CA ILE A 150 -11.05 -10.28 -24.02
C ILE A 150 -10.92 -10.72 -22.55
N GLU A 151 -11.69 -11.72 -22.14
CA GLU A 151 -11.61 -12.27 -20.78
C GLU A 151 -10.23 -12.87 -20.49
N TYR A 152 -9.69 -13.66 -21.43
CA TYR A 152 -8.35 -14.20 -21.28
C TYR A 152 -7.29 -13.11 -21.13
N PHE A 153 -7.34 -12.08 -21.98
CA PHE A 153 -6.43 -10.94 -21.91
C PHE A 153 -6.54 -10.20 -20.58
N SER A 154 -7.76 -9.90 -20.13
CA SER A 154 -8.06 -9.20 -18.89
C SER A 154 -7.55 -9.97 -17.67
N ASN A 155 -7.72 -11.28 -17.65
CA ASN A 155 -7.25 -12.14 -16.56
C ASN A 155 -5.72 -12.20 -16.48
N HIS A 156 -5.00 -11.97 -17.58
CA HIS A 156 -3.54 -12.07 -17.64
C HIS A 156 -2.82 -10.71 -17.71
N ILE A 157 -3.54 -9.59 -17.79
CA ILE A 157 -2.93 -8.26 -18.02
C ILE A 157 -1.88 -7.90 -16.95
N LEU A 158 -2.11 -8.24 -15.69
CA LEU A 158 -1.15 -7.97 -14.61
C LEU A 158 0.10 -8.86 -14.70
N GLU A 159 -0.05 -10.09 -15.17
CA GLU A 159 1.07 -11.00 -15.41
C GLU A 159 1.91 -10.51 -16.59
N ILE A 160 1.28 -10.13 -17.68
CA ILE A 160 1.92 -9.53 -18.86
C ILE A 160 2.67 -8.26 -18.45
N CYS A 161 2.02 -7.36 -17.69
CA CYS A 161 2.64 -6.14 -17.20
C CYS A 161 3.86 -6.43 -16.32
N SER A 162 3.75 -7.42 -15.43
CA SER A 162 4.85 -7.85 -14.57
C SER A 162 6.03 -8.42 -15.36
N ALA A 163 5.76 -9.25 -16.37
CA ALA A 163 6.79 -9.84 -17.22
C ALA A 163 7.53 -8.79 -18.06
N ARG A 164 6.81 -7.79 -18.59
CA ARG A 164 7.40 -6.69 -19.38
C ARG A 164 8.21 -5.72 -18.53
N ASN A 165 7.86 -5.55 -17.27
CA ASN A 165 8.55 -4.71 -16.28
C ASN A 165 9.60 -5.47 -15.46
N ALA A 166 10.10 -6.62 -15.92
CA ALA A 166 10.90 -7.59 -15.15
C ALA A 166 12.22 -7.05 -14.58
N ASN A 167 12.72 -5.89 -15.00
CA ASN A 167 13.94 -5.29 -14.48
C ASN A 167 13.85 -4.72 -13.06
N VAL A 168 12.62 -4.59 -12.49
CA VAL A 168 12.40 -4.24 -11.08
C VAL A 168 11.19 -5.02 -10.61
N SER A 169 11.39 -5.97 -9.72
CA SER A 169 10.30 -6.77 -9.14
C SER A 169 9.21 -5.86 -8.58
N LEU A 170 7.98 -6.03 -9.04
CA LEU A 170 6.83 -5.39 -8.43
C LEU A 170 6.72 -5.88 -6.98
N ASN A 171 6.55 -4.95 -6.04
CA ASN A 171 6.23 -5.31 -4.68
C ASN A 171 4.94 -6.15 -4.66
N GLU A 172 4.94 -7.26 -3.95
CA GLU A 172 3.78 -8.17 -3.82
C GLU A 172 2.51 -7.44 -3.36
N ALA A 173 2.65 -6.42 -2.52
CA ALA A 173 1.54 -5.58 -2.09
C ALA A 173 0.90 -4.82 -3.26
N THR A 174 1.70 -4.29 -4.18
CA THR A 174 1.20 -3.57 -5.35
C THR A 174 0.45 -4.49 -6.32
N LYS A 175 0.95 -5.72 -6.54
CA LYS A 175 0.25 -6.74 -7.33
C LYS A 175 -1.10 -7.10 -6.72
N SER A 176 -1.11 -7.38 -5.41
CA SER A 176 -2.30 -7.73 -4.67
C SER A 176 -3.37 -6.63 -4.71
N ASN A 177 -2.97 -5.36 -4.67
CA ASN A 177 -3.90 -4.25 -4.80
C ASN A 177 -4.57 -4.22 -6.18
N LYS A 178 -3.83 -4.44 -7.26
CA LYS A 178 -4.35 -4.51 -8.63
C LYS A 178 -5.32 -5.68 -8.84
N GLU A 179 -5.03 -6.81 -8.21
CA GLU A 179 -5.87 -8.01 -8.24
C GLU A 179 -7.12 -7.89 -7.35
N GLY A 180 -7.36 -6.73 -6.71
CA GLY A 180 -8.54 -6.50 -5.86
C GLY A 180 -8.47 -7.17 -4.48
N LEU A 181 -7.37 -7.83 -4.12
CA LEU A 181 -7.25 -8.62 -2.89
C LEU A 181 -7.43 -7.80 -1.60
N TYR A 182 -7.31 -6.48 -1.66
CA TYR A 182 -7.43 -5.59 -0.50
C TYR A 182 -8.78 -4.88 -0.39
N GLU A 183 -9.72 -5.07 -1.34
CA GLU A 183 -10.95 -4.28 -1.39
C GLU A 183 -11.83 -4.49 -0.16
N ASP A 184 -12.02 -5.73 0.29
CA ASP A 184 -12.78 -6.02 1.50
C ASP A 184 -12.08 -5.46 2.76
N LEU A 185 -10.75 -5.58 2.84
CA LEU A 185 -9.98 -4.99 3.92
C LEU A 185 -10.14 -3.45 3.93
N LYS A 186 -10.04 -2.79 2.78
CA LYS A 186 -10.23 -1.34 2.65
C LYS A 186 -11.61 -0.88 3.12
N ARG A 187 -12.66 -1.65 2.82
CA ARG A 187 -14.04 -1.36 3.26
C ARG A 187 -14.19 -1.41 4.78
N CYS A 188 -13.42 -2.26 5.46
CA CYS A 188 -13.48 -2.43 6.92
C CYS A 188 -12.74 -1.34 7.68
N LEU A 189 -11.79 -0.64 7.06
CA LEU A 189 -11.06 0.45 7.70
C LEU A 189 -11.93 1.71 7.80
N LYS A 190 -11.91 2.36 8.97
CA LYS A 190 -12.73 3.54 9.30
C LYS A 190 -11.83 4.71 9.72
N GLY A 191 -12.28 5.93 9.44
CA GLY A 191 -11.55 7.13 9.84
C GLY A 191 -10.61 7.69 8.76
N SER A 192 -10.09 8.89 9.03
CA SER A 192 -9.30 9.68 8.07
C SER A 192 -7.92 9.07 7.74
N TYR A 193 -7.38 8.22 8.60
CA TYR A 193 -6.08 7.59 8.37
C TYR A 193 -6.05 6.71 7.12
N ARG A 194 -7.21 6.16 6.69
CA ARG A 194 -7.34 5.36 5.46
C ARG A 194 -6.85 6.09 4.21
N GLU A 195 -7.05 7.42 4.15
CA GLU A 195 -6.64 8.26 3.03
C GLU A 195 -5.12 8.43 2.96
N ASN A 196 -4.43 8.14 4.07
CA ASN A 196 -2.98 8.20 4.18
C ASN A 196 -2.29 6.85 3.93
N ILE A 197 -3.04 5.79 3.54
CA ILE A 197 -2.46 4.48 3.24
C ILE A 197 -2.04 4.45 1.77
N ALA A 198 -0.74 4.26 1.52
CA ALA A 198 -0.20 4.03 0.19
C ALA A 198 -0.39 2.56 -0.21
N TRP A 199 -1.43 2.25 -0.98
CA TRP A 199 -1.74 0.91 -1.47
C TRP A 199 -0.89 0.49 -2.66
N ARG A 200 -0.25 1.44 -3.33
CA ARG A 200 0.67 1.23 -4.46
C ARG A 200 2.02 1.87 -4.17
N SER A 201 3.06 1.31 -4.79
CA SER A 201 4.37 1.98 -4.79
C SER A 201 4.25 3.33 -5.49
N GLY A 202 4.68 4.40 -4.81
CA GLY A 202 4.64 5.76 -5.36
C GLY A 202 3.39 6.57 -5.06
N GLU A 203 2.34 5.99 -4.48
CA GLU A 203 1.20 6.77 -3.98
C GLU A 203 1.61 7.71 -2.84
N PRO A 204 0.98 8.89 -2.74
CA PRO A 204 1.11 9.73 -1.56
C PRO A 204 0.47 9.00 -0.37
N GLY A 205 1.19 8.95 0.75
CA GLY A 205 0.70 8.31 1.96
C GLY A 205 1.85 8.05 2.93
N THR A 206 1.62 8.27 4.20
CA THR A 206 2.61 8.04 5.26
C THR A 206 2.55 6.63 5.81
N ILE A 207 1.41 5.94 5.63
CA ILE A 207 1.17 4.58 6.10
C ILE A 207 1.44 3.61 4.94
N LYS A 208 2.31 2.64 5.16
CA LYS A 208 2.57 1.60 4.16
C LYS A 208 1.46 0.54 4.17
N CYS A 209 1.03 0.11 2.99
CA CYS A 209 0.10 -1.00 2.84
C CYS A 209 0.55 -2.26 3.62
N ASP A 210 1.85 -2.57 3.59
CA ASP A 210 2.42 -3.73 4.27
C ASP A 210 2.17 -3.71 5.80
N ASP A 211 2.10 -2.51 6.42
CA ASP A 211 1.81 -2.37 7.84
C ASP A 211 0.36 -2.78 8.15
N ILE A 212 -0.59 -2.34 7.34
CA ILE A 212 -2.00 -2.67 7.49
C ILE A 212 -2.25 -4.16 7.19
N VAL A 213 -1.67 -4.69 6.12
CA VAL A 213 -1.82 -6.12 5.75
C VAL A 213 -1.20 -7.03 6.81
N ALA A 214 -0.06 -6.64 7.39
CA ALA A 214 0.53 -7.41 8.49
C ALA A 214 -0.40 -7.45 9.71
N LEU A 215 -1.02 -6.33 10.10
CA LEU A 215 -2.01 -6.30 11.18
C LEU A 215 -3.28 -7.09 10.84
N ALA A 216 -3.73 -7.07 9.57
CA ALA A 216 -4.86 -7.86 9.10
C ALA A 216 -4.60 -9.38 9.15
N CYS A 217 -3.35 -9.81 9.24
CA CYS A 217 -3.02 -11.22 9.48
C CYS A 217 -3.34 -11.70 10.91
N LEU A 218 -3.53 -10.82 11.90
CA LEU A 218 -3.88 -11.23 13.28
C LEU A 218 -5.20 -11.99 13.35
N PRO A 219 -6.33 -11.49 12.81
CA PRO A 219 -7.56 -12.26 12.74
C PRO A 219 -7.41 -13.57 11.97
N LEU A 220 -6.61 -13.61 10.90
CA LEU A 220 -6.36 -14.80 10.11
C LEU A 220 -5.59 -15.86 10.89
N ILE A 221 -4.58 -15.44 11.68
CA ILE A 221 -3.87 -16.31 12.60
C ILE A 221 -4.84 -16.89 13.65
N LYS A 222 -5.75 -16.05 14.16
CA LYS A 222 -6.75 -16.52 15.13
C LYS A 222 -7.69 -17.55 14.52
N LEU A 223 -8.18 -17.36 13.31
CA LEU A 223 -8.99 -18.35 12.61
C LEU A 223 -8.23 -19.67 12.45
N HIS A 224 -6.93 -19.61 12.13
CA HIS A 224 -6.08 -20.81 12.06
C HIS A 224 -5.94 -21.49 13.43
N GLU A 225 -5.70 -20.74 14.51
CA GLU A 225 -5.64 -21.26 15.89
C GLU A 225 -6.95 -21.93 16.33
N CYS A 226 -8.09 -21.50 15.76
CA CYS A 226 -9.40 -22.11 15.99
C CYS A 226 -9.73 -23.31 15.10
N GLY A 227 -8.78 -23.78 14.26
CA GLY A 227 -8.96 -24.92 13.36
C GLY A 227 -9.80 -24.61 12.12
N TYR A 228 -10.08 -23.31 11.84
CA TYR A 228 -10.95 -22.94 10.72
C TYR A 228 -10.42 -23.39 9.35
N PHE A 229 -9.11 -23.42 9.19
CA PHE A 229 -8.46 -23.83 7.95
C PHE A 229 -8.00 -25.29 7.97
N ASP A 230 -8.36 -26.06 9.00
CA ASP A 230 -8.02 -27.49 9.08
C ASP A 230 -8.67 -28.22 7.91
N GLY A 231 -7.86 -28.99 7.18
CA GLY A 231 -8.30 -29.68 5.98
C GLY A 231 -8.03 -28.95 4.66
N ASN A 232 -7.57 -27.68 4.67
CA ASN A 232 -7.07 -26.99 3.48
C ASN A 232 -5.53 -26.90 3.51
N PRO A 233 -4.79 -27.85 2.87
CA PRO A 233 -3.33 -27.86 2.90
C PRO A 233 -2.68 -26.68 2.16
N ASN A 234 -3.44 -25.94 1.36
CA ASN A 234 -2.93 -24.79 0.62
C ASN A 234 -2.77 -23.55 1.51
N ILE A 235 -3.48 -23.50 2.65
CA ILE A 235 -3.40 -22.38 3.59
C ILE A 235 -2.36 -22.72 4.67
N GLY A 236 -1.18 -22.11 4.52
CA GLY A 236 -0.09 -22.29 5.47
C GLY A 236 -0.32 -21.58 6.81
N VAL A 237 0.55 -21.84 7.77
CA VAL A 237 0.55 -21.17 9.09
C VAL A 237 1.47 -19.98 9.08
N LEU A 238 1.00 -18.82 9.54
CA LEU A 238 1.82 -17.63 9.74
C LEU A 238 2.20 -17.48 11.21
N ASN A 239 3.51 -17.33 11.49
CA ASN A 239 3.96 -17.03 12.84
C ASN A 239 3.71 -15.55 13.19
N ARG A 240 3.14 -15.27 14.37
CA ARG A 240 2.87 -13.90 14.86
C ARG A 240 4.12 -13.00 14.88
N ILE A 241 5.31 -13.56 15.10
CA ILE A 241 6.59 -12.80 15.05
C ILE A 241 6.83 -12.18 13.67
N ALA A 242 6.32 -12.79 12.60
CA ALA A 242 6.46 -12.26 11.24
C ALA A 242 5.77 -10.90 11.06
N ILE A 243 4.68 -10.63 11.81
CA ILE A 243 3.94 -9.36 11.76
C ILE A 243 4.85 -8.18 12.13
N TYR A 244 5.75 -8.37 13.08
CA TYR A 244 6.77 -7.39 13.44
C TYR A 244 7.97 -7.40 12.49
N SER A 245 8.52 -8.58 12.21
CA SER A 245 9.87 -8.70 11.65
C SER A 245 9.93 -9.00 10.16
N GLN A 246 8.84 -9.48 9.55
CA GLN A 246 8.79 -10.00 8.17
C GLN A 246 7.48 -9.63 7.48
N LYS A 247 7.20 -8.35 7.33
CA LYS A 247 5.94 -7.86 6.71
C LYS A 247 5.72 -8.36 5.29
N SER A 248 6.79 -8.54 4.51
CA SER A 248 6.70 -9.12 3.17
C SER A 248 6.19 -10.58 3.20
N LEU A 249 6.52 -11.35 4.25
CA LEU A 249 5.98 -12.69 4.44
C LEU A 249 4.48 -12.64 4.77
N CYS A 250 4.06 -11.64 5.57
CA CYS A 250 2.64 -11.41 5.86
C CYS A 250 1.86 -11.08 4.58
N VAL A 251 2.39 -10.19 3.74
CA VAL A 251 1.78 -9.85 2.45
C VAL A 251 1.67 -11.08 1.54
N LYS A 252 2.72 -11.90 1.47
CA LYS A 252 2.71 -13.15 0.69
C LYS A 252 1.68 -14.15 1.24
N TYR A 253 1.63 -14.31 2.57
CA TYR A 253 0.64 -15.18 3.23
C TYR A 253 -0.80 -14.71 2.93
N TYR A 254 -1.09 -13.43 3.15
CA TYR A 254 -2.37 -12.80 2.85
C TYR A 254 -2.78 -13.03 1.40
N ARG A 255 -1.87 -12.77 0.46
CA ARG A 255 -2.11 -12.96 -0.97
C ARG A 255 -2.46 -14.41 -1.32
N ASN A 256 -1.69 -15.38 -0.81
CA ASN A 256 -1.93 -16.80 -1.08
C ASN A 256 -3.29 -17.24 -0.53
N LEU A 257 -3.64 -16.79 0.68
CA LEU A 257 -4.92 -17.09 1.30
C LEU A 257 -6.07 -16.49 0.49
N MET A 258 -5.99 -15.21 0.11
CA MET A 258 -7.04 -14.53 -0.66
C MET A 258 -7.20 -15.06 -2.09
N LYS A 259 -6.21 -15.78 -2.64
CA LYS A 259 -6.29 -16.45 -3.95
C LYS A 259 -6.80 -17.89 -3.88
N ASP A 260 -7.01 -18.42 -2.68
CA ASP A 260 -7.56 -19.76 -2.54
C ASP A 260 -9.05 -19.76 -2.94
N LYS A 261 -9.44 -20.75 -3.74
CA LYS A 261 -10.81 -20.87 -4.27
C LYS A 261 -11.88 -21.08 -3.19
N SER A 262 -11.48 -21.55 -2.01
CA SER A 262 -12.40 -21.68 -0.86
C SER A 262 -12.65 -20.33 -0.17
N VAL A 263 -11.84 -19.32 -0.46
CA VAL A 263 -11.84 -18.00 0.20
C VAL A 263 -12.41 -16.92 -0.70
N SER A 264 -12.07 -16.91 -1.98
CA SER A 264 -12.47 -15.87 -2.92
C SER A 264 -12.81 -16.44 -4.29
N GLU A 265 -13.69 -15.77 -5.00
CA GLU A 265 -13.99 -16.01 -6.41
C GLU A 265 -13.24 -14.99 -7.28
N GLN A 266 -12.76 -15.45 -8.43
CA GLN A 266 -12.10 -14.59 -9.40
C GLN A 266 -13.06 -14.24 -10.55
N GLN A 267 -13.25 -12.94 -10.81
CA GLN A 267 -14.01 -12.41 -11.93
C GLN A 267 -13.24 -11.29 -12.60
N LEU A 268 -13.05 -11.36 -13.93
CA LEU A 268 -12.33 -10.35 -14.72
C LEU A 268 -10.97 -9.94 -14.14
N GLY A 269 -10.18 -10.92 -13.66
CA GLY A 269 -8.87 -10.69 -13.08
C GLY A 269 -8.85 -10.12 -11.66
N LYS A 270 -10.02 -9.87 -11.04
CA LYS A 270 -10.17 -9.40 -9.66
C LYS A 270 -10.71 -10.52 -8.77
N TYR A 271 -10.30 -10.49 -7.51
CA TYR A 271 -10.75 -11.44 -6.48
C TYR A 271 -11.75 -10.76 -5.56
N ASP A 272 -12.92 -11.38 -5.40
CA ASP A 272 -13.95 -10.98 -4.43
C ASP A 272 -13.99 -12.00 -3.29
N LEU A 273 -13.89 -11.54 -2.05
CA LEU A 273 -13.95 -12.37 -0.86
C LEU A 273 -15.36 -12.94 -0.67
N THR A 274 -15.49 -14.27 -0.67
CA THR A 274 -16.76 -14.97 -0.42
C THR A 274 -16.85 -15.51 0.99
N ASP A 275 -15.74 -15.73 1.66
CA ASP A 275 -15.63 -16.28 3.00
C ASP A 275 -16.06 -15.29 4.09
N ASN A 276 -17.15 -15.64 4.81
CA ASN A 276 -17.73 -14.78 5.84
C ASN A 276 -16.91 -14.74 7.17
N ALA A 277 -16.18 -15.81 7.49
CA ALA A 277 -15.34 -15.85 8.69
C ALA A 277 -14.16 -14.90 8.53
N ILE A 278 -13.51 -14.93 7.37
CA ILE A 278 -12.41 -14.01 7.04
C ILE A 278 -12.92 -12.57 6.99
N ARG A 279 -14.07 -12.32 6.36
CA ARG A 279 -14.68 -10.99 6.32
C ARG A 279 -14.94 -10.45 7.73
N SER A 280 -15.49 -11.27 8.63
CA SER A 280 -15.69 -10.88 10.04
C SER A 280 -14.37 -10.59 10.77
N GLY A 281 -13.29 -11.28 10.41
CA GLY A 281 -11.95 -10.98 10.90
C GLY A 281 -11.44 -9.61 10.45
N PHE A 282 -11.69 -9.24 9.19
CA PHE A 282 -11.29 -7.91 8.68
C PHE A 282 -12.04 -6.76 9.36
N GLU A 283 -13.28 -6.99 9.84
CA GLU A 283 -14.02 -6.00 10.63
C GLU A 283 -13.31 -5.62 11.94
N LEU A 284 -12.42 -6.48 12.46
CA LEU A 284 -11.65 -6.22 13.67
C LEU A 284 -10.38 -5.39 13.43
N VAL A 285 -9.95 -5.25 12.18
CA VAL A 285 -8.65 -4.63 11.84
C VAL A 285 -8.62 -3.14 12.18
N ASP A 286 -9.71 -2.42 12.02
CA ASP A 286 -9.79 -1.00 12.39
C ASP A 286 -9.51 -0.80 13.89
N ASP A 287 -10.07 -1.66 14.74
CA ASP A 287 -9.82 -1.62 16.19
C ASP A 287 -8.36 -1.96 16.52
N ILE A 288 -7.74 -2.90 15.81
CA ILE A 288 -6.31 -3.25 15.96
C ILE A 288 -5.43 -2.05 15.64
N VAL A 289 -5.70 -1.36 14.52
CA VAL A 289 -4.97 -0.15 14.10
C VAL A 289 -5.11 0.97 15.15
N ARG A 290 -6.31 1.19 15.65
CA ARG A 290 -6.57 2.19 16.72
C ARG A 290 -5.93 1.82 18.04
N PHE A 291 -5.95 0.55 18.39
CA PHE A 291 -5.30 0.06 19.62
C PHE A 291 -3.77 0.21 19.52
N PHE A 292 -3.19 0.07 18.34
CA PHE A 292 -1.75 0.28 18.14
C PHE A 292 -1.32 1.69 18.58
N ASP A 293 -2.03 2.72 18.14
CA ASP A 293 -1.71 4.09 18.54
C ASP A 293 -2.09 4.38 20.00
N LYS A 294 -3.14 3.73 20.52
CA LYS A 294 -3.52 3.81 21.92
C LYS A 294 -2.42 3.27 22.82
N ILE A 295 -1.90 2.07 22.56
CA ILE A 295 -0.81 1.49 23.35
C ILE A 295 0.50 2.28 23.17
N TYR A 296 0.79 2.78 21.97
CA TYR A 296 1.94 3.67 21.73
C TYR A 296 1.91 4.87 22.66
N TYR A 297 0.76 5.48 22.89
CA TYR A 297 0.63 6.60 23.81
C TYR A 297 0.80 6.17 25.27
N HIS A 298 0.18 5.07 25.69
CA HIS A 298 0.10 4.67 27.10
C HIS A 298 1.27 3.84 27.60
N PHE A 299 1.97 3.11 26.74
CA PHE A 299 3.05 2.20 27.13
C PHE A 299 4.15 2.86 27.97
N PRO A 300 4.63 4.08 27.67
CA PRO A 300 5.60 4.75 28.53
C PRO A 300 5.11 5.00 29.96
N MET A 301 3.83 5.34 30.13
CA MET A 301 3.24 5.55 31.44
C MET A 301 3.12 4.23 32.21
N VAL A 302 2.63 3.16 31.56
CA VAL A 302 2.55 1.82 32.13
C VAL A 302 3.93 1.33 32.54
N TYR A 303 4.94 1.55 31.69
CA TYR A 303 6.33 1.25 32.01
C TYR A 303 6.81 2.01 33.25
N ASN A 304 6.63 3.32 33.30
CA ASN A 304 7.09 4.17 34.41
C ASN A 304 6.46 3.79 35.73
N ARG A 305 5.18 3.44 35.76
CA ARG A 305 4.49 2.97 36.97
C ARG A 305 4.98 1.61 37.47
N ASN A 306 5.48 0.74 36.55
CA ASN A 306 6.02 -0.58 36.94
C ASN A 306 7.53 -0.57 37.19
N SER A 307 8.31 0.34 36.61
CA SER A 307 9.77 0.25 36.72
C SER A 307 10.53 1.57 36.73
N GLY A 308 9.88 2.70 36.49
CA GLY A 308 10.42 4.00 36.83
C GLY A 308 10.88 4.90 35.72
N SER A 309 11.68 4.66 34.74
CA SER A 309 12.28 5.72 33.91
C SER A 309 12.37 5.37 32.43
N PHE A 310 11.24 5.38 31.72
CA PHE A 310 11.18 5.06 30.28
C PHE A 310 12.09 5.98 29.44
N GLY A 311 12.12 7.27 29.75
CA GLY A 311 12.95 8.25 29.04
C GLY A 311 14.46 8.05 29.17
N ARG A 312 14.93 7.18 30.09
CA ARG A 312 16.37 6.83 30.23
C ARG A 312 16.78 5.64 29.37
N ILE A 313 15.85 4.97 28.73
CA ILE A 313 16.18 3.84 27.85
C ILE A 313 16.86 4.36 26.60
N THR A 314 17.98 3.75 26.24
CA THR A 314 18.72 4.08 25.02
C THR A 314 17.81 3.94 23.77
N GLY A 315 17.78 4.98 22.93
CA GLY A 315 16.93 5.02 21.73
C GLY A 315 15.51 5.55 21.96
N VAL A 316 15.14 5.87 23.22
CA VAL A 316 13.95 6.64 23.52
C VAL A 316 14.25 8.13 23.43
N VAL A 317 13.53 8.85 22.62
CA VAL A 317 13.74 10.28 22.35
C VAL A 317 12.64 11.11 23.00
N GLN A 318 13.03 12.15 23.72
CA GLN A 318 12.17 13.22 24.23
C GLN A 318 12.62 14.54 23.62
N LYS A 319 11.72 15.49 23.46
CA LYS A 319 12.07 16.84 23.03
C LYS A 319 11.66 17.84 24.10
N GLU A 320 12.62 18.64 24.55
CA GLU A 320 12.41 19.71 25.51
C GLU A 320 11.98 21.00 24.81
N ASN A 321 11.22 21.83 25.54
CA ASN A 321 10.92 23.21 25.19
C ASN A 321 12.03 24.14 25.74
N GLU A 322 11.92 25.43 25.44
CA GLU A 322 12.87 26.46 25.88
C GLU A 322 12.97 26.61 27.42
N THR A 323 11.97 26.11 28.15
CA THR A 323 11.91 26.19 29.61
C THR A 323 12.29 24.90 30.31
N GLY A 324 12.81 23.90 29.59
CA GLY A 324 13.25 22.61 30.14
C GLY A 324 12.13 21.59 30.38
N GLY A 325 10.90 21.89 29.93
CA GLY A 325 9.79 20.92 29.98
C GLY A 325 9.68 20.07 28.70
N TYR A 326 9.14 18.86 28.79
CA TYR A 326 8.96 17.99 27.64
C TYR A 326 7.74 18.35 26.79
N ILE A 327 7.89 18.29 25.46
CA ILE A 327 6.82 18.62 24.52
C ILE A 327 6.07 17.37 24.09
N SER A 328 4.76 17.35 24.24
CA SER A 328 3.86 16.32 23.70
C SER A 328 3.65 16.54 22.19
N LYS A 329 4.44 15.88 21.34
CA LYS A 329 4.39 16.09 19.88
C LYS A 329 4.38 14.81 19.04
N PHE A 330 4.78 13.69 19.62
CA PHE A 330 4.89 12.45 18.87
C PHE A 330 3.55 11.74 18.78
N ILE A 331 3.22 11.30 17.58
CA ILE A 331 1.99 10.57 17.26
C ILE A 331 2.32 9.12 16.92
N GLY A 332 1.38 8.22 17.13
CA GLY A 332 1.51 6.85 16.65
C GLY A 332 1.53 6.78 15.11
N PRO A 333 1.95 5.63 14.53
CA PRO A 333 2.18 5.52 13.10
C PRO A 333 0.92 5.69 12.24
N PHE A 334 -0.27 5.48 12.80
CA PHE A 334 -1.53 5.58 12.09
C PHE A 334 -2.30 6.89 12.37
N ASN A 335 -1.84 7.68 13.34
CA ASN A 335 -2.46 8.95 13.75
C ASN A 335 -3.96 8.82 14.10
N THR A 336 -4.31 7.74 14.78
CA THR A 336 -5.69 7.42 15.17
C THR A 336 -6.00 7.80 16.65
N TYR A 337 -4.98 8.02 17.46
CA TYR A 337 -5.15 8.39 18.87
C TYR A 337 -5.09 9.91 19.05
N PRO A 338 -6.04 10.53 19.80
CA PRO A 338 -6.15 11.99 19.84
C PRO A 338 -5.05 12.68 20.66
N LYS A 339 -4.38 11.96 21.56
CA LYS A 339 -3.32 12.51 22.42
C LYS A 339 -1.94 12.26 21.78
N ARG A 340 -1.02 13.18 22.03
CA ARG A 340 0.38 13.08 21.58
C ARG A 340 1.28 12.64 22.71
N SER A 341 2.23 11.75 22.44
CA SER A 341 3.24 11.31 23.40
C SER A 341 4.37 12.33 23.52
N ILE A 342 4.98 12.39 24.68
CA ILE A 342 6.27 13.07 24.89
C ILE A 342 7.44 12.22 24.44
N TYR A 343 7.21 10.93 24.15
CA TYR A 343 8.23 9.96 23.78
C TYR A 343 8.10 9.54 22.32
N ASN A 344 9.24 9.41 21.63
CA ASN A 344 9.37 8.68 20.38
C ASN A 344 10.29 7.48 20.60
N TYR A 345 9.83 6.29 20.24
CA TYR A 345 10.53 5.04 20.56
C TYR A 345 10.15 3.91 19.60
N ALA A 346 10.96 2.85 19.58
CA ALA A 346 10.76 1.72 18.71
C ALA A 346 9.54 0.88 19.10
N TYR A 347 8.70 0.52 18.14
CA TYR A 347 7.46 -0.26 18.34
C TYR A 347 7.71 -1.68 18.85
N GLY A 348 8.92 -2.22 18.67
CA GLY A 348 9.30 -3.54 19.18
C GLY A 348 9.05 -3.74 20.66
N PHE A 349 9.06 -2.66 21.46
CA PHE A 349 8.76 -2.73 22.90
C PHE A 349 7.34 -3.21 23.23
N PHE A 350 6.36 -2.96 22.35
CA PHE A 350 4.97 -3.33 22.61
C PHE A 350 4.33 -4.14 21.47
N TYR A 351 5.06 -4.43 20.39
CA TYR A 351 4.55 -5.22 19.26
C TYR A 351 4.02 -6.60 19.68
N PRO A 352 4.64 -7.32 20.63
CA PRO A 352 4.06 -8.55 21.17
C PRO A 352 2.66 -8.36 21.77
N ILE A 353 2.38 -7.20 22.41
CA ILE A 353 1.06 -6.86 22.96
C ILE A 353 0.03 -6.69 21.84
N ILE A 354 0.41 -6.07 20.72
CA ILE A 354 -0.47 -5.99 19.53
C ILE A 354 -0.81 -7.38 19.02
N CYS A 355 0.18 -8.26 18.94
CA CYS A 355 -0.05 -9.64 18.48
C CYS A 355 -0.85 -10.47 19.48
N ALA A 356 -0.78 -10.16 20.76
CA ALA A 356 -1.57 -10.81 21.79
C ALA A 356 -3.07 -10.45 21.75
N LEU A 357 -3.48 -9.47 20.93
CA LEU A 357 -4.90 -9.19 20.68
C LEU A 357 -5.67 -10.41 20.16
N THR A 358 -4.99 -11.38 19.56
CA THR A 358 -5.60 -12.67 19.18
C THR A 358 -6.21 -13.41 20.37
N SER A 359 -5.69 -13.23 21.60
CA SER A 359 -6.24 -13.84 22.79
C SER A 359 -7.59 -13.24 23.23
N LEU A 360 -7.86 -12.00 22.81
CA LEU A 360 -9.13 -11.30 23.05
C LEU A 360 -10.19 -11.62 21.98
N MET A 361 -9.86 -12.39 20.95
CA MET A 361 -10.79 -12.79 19.89
C MET A 361 -11.42 -14.15 20.20
N GLY A 362 -12.68 -14.32 19.82
CA GLY A 362 -13.42 -15.58 19.85
C GLY A 362 -14.04 -15.88 18.50
N PHE A 363 -14.06 -17.17 18.11
CA PHE A 363 -14.70 -17.64 16.89
C PHE A 363 -15.99 -18.39 17.26
N GLU A 364 -17.14 -17.81 16.92
CA GLU A 364 -18.44 -18.33 17.30
C GLU A 364 -19.44 -18.13 16.13
N ASN A 365 -20.25 -19.15 15.88
CA ASN A 365 -21.29 -19.13 14.83
C ASN A 365 -20.75 -18.72 13.44
N GLY A 366 -19.53 -19.21 13.11
CA GLY A 366 -18.91 -18.91 11.82
C GLY A 366 -18.34 -17.47 11.69
N LYS A 367 -18.24 -16.73 12.79
CA LYS A 367 -17.71 -15.36 12.81
C LYS A 367 -16.68 -15.15 13.87
N LEU A 368 -15.65 -14.38 13.53
CA LEU A 368 -14.67 -13.90 14.50
C LEU A 368 -15.16 -12.60 15.14
N LYS A 369 -15.07 -12.50 16.46
CA LYS A 369 -15.52 -11.33 17.23
C LYS A 369 -14.56 -11.05 18.39
N TRP A 370 -14.58 -9.82 18.89
CA TRP A 370 -13.97 -9.52 20.18
C TRP A 370 -14.75 -10.18 21.33
N LYS A 371 -14.06 -10.84 22.26
CA LYS A 371 -14.60 -11.21 23.57
C LYS A 371 -14.75 -9.98 24.46
N ILE A 372 -13.73 -9.11 24.42
CA ILE A 372 -13.77 -7.72 24.91
C ILE A 372 -13.16 -6.82 23.84
N ASN A 373 -13.72 -5.65 23.62
CA ASN A 373 -13.14 -4.69 22.66
C ASN A 373 -11.84 -4.11 23.27
N PRO A 374 -10.67 -4.26 22.61
CA PRO A 374 -9.39 -3.77 23.16
C PRO A 374 -9.38 -2.25 23.39
N LEU A 375 -10.20 -1.50 22.66
CA LEU A 375 -10.31 -0.06 22.84
C LEU A 375 -10.97 0.35 24.19
N THR A 376 -11.64 -0.58 24.87
CA THR A 376 -12.21 -0.32 26.21
C THR A 376 -11.21 -0.50 27.35
N ILE A 377 -10.03 -1.10 27.10
CA ILE A 377 -9.00 -1.28 28.14
C ILE A 377 -8.55 0.10 28.64
N ASN A 378 -8.71 0.33 29.95
CA ASN A 378 -8.29 1.56 30.61
C ASN A 378 -6.86 1.42 31.16
N PHE A 379 -5.88 1.98 30.48
CA PHE A 379 -4.48 1.95 30.92
C PHE A 379 -4.17 2.83 32.15
N GLU A 380 -5.13 3.63 32.63
CA GLU A 380 -4.99 4.42 33.87
C GLU A 380 -5.44 3.61 35.12
N ASP A 381 -6.08 2.47 34.92
CA ASP A 381 -6.49 1.55 35.97
C ASP A 381 -5.28 0.81 36.54
N GLU A 382 -5.13 0.84 37.87
CA GLU A 382 -4.02 0.18 38.58
C GLU A 382 -4.00 -1.34 38.37
N LYS A 383 -5.15 -2.00 38.24
CA LYS A 383 -5.21 -3.44 37.91
C LYS A 383 -4.62 -3.72 36.55
N VAL A 384 -5.01 -2.93 35.53
CA VAL A 384 -4.46 -3.03 34.17
C VAL A 384 -2.95 -2.80 34.20
N ILE A 385 -2.49 -1.75 34.90
CA ILE A 385 -1.06 -1.42 35.01
C ILE A 385 -0.28 -2.57 35.63
N ASN A 386 -0.77 -3.11 36.74
CA ASN A 386 -0.13 -4.20 37.46
C ASN A 386 -0.01 -5.49 36.64
N ASN A 387 -0.97 -5.78 35.75
CA ASN A 387 -0.86 -6.91 34.84
C ASN A 387 0.34 -6.81 33.86
N PHE A 388 0.82 -5.59 33.59
CA PHE A 388 2.01 -5.39 32.78
C PHE A 388 3.34 -5.59 33.52
N ALA A 389 3.35 -5.72 34.83
CA ALA A 389 4.59 -5.80 35.63
C ALA A 389 5.54 -6.89 35.10
N PHE A 390 5.02 -8.09 34.87
CA PHE A 390 5.81 -9.21 34.36
C PHE A 390 6.32 -8.98 32.92
N TYR A 391 5.53 -8.32 32.07
CA TYR A 391 5.97 -7.94 30.75
C TYR A 391 7.13 -6.91 30.78
N ILE A 392 7.02 -5.93 31.68
CA ILE A 392 8.05 -4.91 31.87
C ILE A 392 9.35 -5.54 32.42
N ASP A 393 9.24 -6.50 33.35
CA ASP A 393 10.42 -7.22 33.85
C ASP A 393 11.11 -8.05 32.76
N MET A 394 10.34 -8.66 31.85
CA MET A 394 10.88 -9.33 30.68
C MET A 394 11.62 -8.34 29.75
N VAL A 395 11.08 -7.13 29.53
CA VAL A 395 11.78 -6.07 28.76
C VAL A 395 13.11 -5.70 29.38
N LYS A 396 13.18 -5.62 30.73
CA LYS A 396 14.45 -5.39 31.44
C LYS A 396 15.45 -6.52 31.24
N GLN A 397 15.01 -7.79 31.33
CA GLN A 397 15.87 -8.96 31.15
C GLN A 397 16.56 -9.01 29.78
N VAL A 398 15.91 -8.52 28.73
CA VAL A 398 16.49 -8.41 27.40
C VAL A 398 17.25 -7.09 27.18
N GLN A 399 17.62 -6.40 28.27
CA GLN A 399 18.43 -5.18 28.27
C GLN A 399 17.78 -4.02 27.48
N TYR A 400 16.47 -3.93 27.51
CA TYR A 400 15.71 -2.88 26.82
C TYR A 400 15.91 -2.84 25.28
N ASP A 401 16.30 -3.96 24.67
CA ASP A 401 16.47 -4.06 23.23
C ASP A 401 15.13 -4.33 22.55
N PRO A 402 14.56 -3.36 21.81
CA PRO A 402 13.25 -3.53 21.16
C PRO A 402 13.24 -4.63 20.08
N GLN A 403 14.39 -4.92 19.46
CA GLN A 403 14.49 -6.01 18.49
C GLN A 403 14.42 -7.37 19.19
N LYS A 404 15.08 -7.51 20.35
CA LYS A 404 14.98 -8.74 21.14
C LYS A 404 13.57 -8.93 21.69
N VAL A 405 12.94 -7.86 22.21
CA VAL A 405 11.53 -7.92 22.65
C VAL A 405 10.62 -8.36 21.50
N GLY A 406 10.68 -7.68 20.35
CA GLY A 406 9.80 -7.92 19.22
C GLY A 406 10.02 -9.26 18.49
N LYS A 407 11.17 -9.94 18.70
CA LYS A 407 11.49 -11.23 18.06
C LYS A 407 11.52 -12.43 18.99
N SER A 408 11.38 -12.23 20.31
CA SER A 408 11.40 -13.32 21.29
C SER A 408 10.04 -13.98 21.42
N SER A 409 9.95 -15.29 21.22
CA SER A 409 8.71 -16.05 21.47
C SER A 409 8.19 -15.93 22.91
N LEU A 410 9.08 -15.71 23.88
CA LEU A 410 8.71 -15.48 25.26
C LEU A 410 7.89 -14.19 25.42
N SER A 411 8.28 -13.12 24.71
CA SER A 411 7.57 -11.83 24.77
C SER A 411 6.10 -11.96 24.34
N TYR A 412 5.83 -12.78 23.32
CA TYR A 412 4.47 -13.05 22.84
C TYR A 412 3.65 -13.86 23.84
N LYS A 413 4.26 -14.89 24.47
CA LYS A 413 3.59 -15.69 25.52
C LYS A 413 3.25 -14.82 26.75
N VAL A 414 4.18 -13.98 27.19
CA VAL A 414 3.96 -13.07 28.32
C VAL A 414 2.86 -12.04 27.98
N ALA A 415 2.88 -11.50 26.76
CA ALA A 415 1.84 -10.57 26.30
C ALA A 415 0.46 -11.21 26.24
N ASP A 416 0.36 -12.48 25.82
CA ASP A 416 -0.90 -13.24 25.84
C ASP A 416 -1.44 -13.36 27.27
N ILE A 417 -0.60 -13.69 28.25
CA ILE A 417 -0.98 -13.79 29.68
C ILE A 417 -1.50 -12.44 30.19
N VAL A 418 -0.79 -11.34 29.86
CA VAL A 418 -1.21 -9.99 30.27
C VAL A 418 -2.61 -9.67 29.78
N LEU A 419 -2.87 -9.85 28.47
CA LEU A 419 -4.18 -9.51 27.91
C LEU A 419 -5.28 -10.47 28.36
N GLN A 420 -4.98 -11.76 28.57
CA GLN A 420 -5.93 -12.72 29.12
C GLN A 420 -6.33 -12.35 30.55
N ASN A 421 -5.38 -11.97 31.40
CA ASN A 421 -5.66 -11.52 32.77
C ASN A 421 -6.55 -10.26 32.80
N ILE A 422 -6.20 -9.27 31.96
CA ILE A 422 -7.01 -8.04 31.81
C ILE A 422 -8.43 -8.40 31.34
N MET A 423 -8.56 -9.31 30.37
CA MET A 423 -9.87 -9.76 29.92
C MET A 423 -10.68 -10.41 31.03
N ASN A 424 -10.07 -11.32 31.81
CA ASN A 424 -10.75 -12.00 32.89
C ASN A 424 -11.23 -11.02 33.99
N GLU A 425 -10.42 -10.02 34.32
CA GLU A 425 -10.79 -8.96 35.26
C GLU A 425 -11.91 -8.06 34.75
N MET A 426 -11.98 -7.81 33.43
CA MET A 426 -13.05 -7.00 32.81
C MET A 426 -14.36 -7.76 32.65
N LEU A 427 -14.34 -9.09 32.65
CA LEU A 427 -15.51 -9.95 32.53
C LEU A 427 -16.06 -10.41 33.92
N ALA A 428 -15.26 -10.30 34.98
CA ALA A 428 -15.63 -10.60 36.36
C ALA A 428 -16.47 -9.46 36.99
#